data_4690e8117c68b5b7ee35cb9d38566b22
#
_entry.id   4690e8117c68b5b7ee35cb9d38566b22
#
_cell.length_a   1.000
_cell.length_b   1.000
_cell.length_c   1.000
_cell.angle_alpha   90.00
_cell.angle_beta   90.00
_cell.angle_gamma   90.00
#
_symmetry.space_group_name_H-M   'P 1'
#
loop_
_entity.id
_entity.type
_entity.pdbx_description
1 polymer ?
#
loop_
_entity_poly.entity_id
_entity_poly.type
_entity_poly.pdbx_seq_one_letter_code
_entity_poly.pdbx_strand_id
1 'polypeptide(L)'
;MWICGAGVALMLLGDGVVWWSLSAAVAGFGMALLYPNLSAAVADIAHPSWRGSAIGIYRFWRDLGYGIGALGLGLTAHFSGQMETAFWFVALAMFASGALLARFGEETHPRLNPSP
;
A
#
# COMPACT_ATOMS: atom_id res chain seq x y z
N MET A 1 3.04 -0.37 4.74
CA MET A 1 2.31 -1.50 4.16
C MET A 1 1.80 -2.48 5.21
N TRP A 2 2.62 -3.00 6.10
CA TRP A 2 2.20 -3.99 7.11
C TRP A 2 1.14 -3.47 8.08
N ILE A 3 1.27 -2.22 8.55
CA ILE A 3 0.25 -1.59 9.42
C ILE A 3 -1.08 -1.48 8.69
N CYS A 4 -1.07 -1.11 7.41
CA CYS A 4 -2.28 -1.05 6.59
C CYS A 4 -2.90 -2.44 6.40
N GLY A 5 -2.08 -3.45 6.05
CA GLY A 5 -2.51 -4.85 5.94
C GLY A 5 -3.06 -5.41 7.25
N ALA A 6 -2.42 -5.08 8.39
CA ALA A 6 -2.92 -5.44 9.72
C ALA A 6 -4.28 -4.80 10.02
N GLY A 7 -4.46 -3.51 9.67
CA GLY A 7 -5.74 -2.82 9.82
C GLY A 7 -6.88 -3.49 9.03
N VAL A 8 -6.59 -3.89 7.78
CA VAL A 8 -7.57 -4.61 6.96
C VAL A 8 -7.86 -6.01 7.53
N ALA A 9 -6.84 -6.74 7.99
CA ALA A 9 -7.02 -8.05 8.61
C ALA A 9 -7.81 -7.97 9.93
N LEU A 10 -7.58 -6.93 10.73
CA LEU A 10 -8.32 -6.68 11.97
C LEU A 10 -9.82 -6.49 11.73
N MET A 11 -10.24 -5.96 10.58
CA MET A 11 -11.66 -5.84 10.23
C MET A 11 -12.36 -7.19 10.21
N LEU A 12 -11.64 -8.28 9.90
CA LEU A 12 -12.19 -9.63 9.79
C LEU A 12 -12.23 -10.38 11.13
N LEU A 13 -11.53 -9.89 12.16
CA LEU A 13 -11.36 -10.58 13.44
C LEU A 13 -12.40 -10.19 14.48
N GLY A 14 -13.23 -9.19 14.22
CA GLY A 14 -14.23 -8.74 15.18
C GLY A 14 -15.41 -8.06 14.54
N ASP A 15 -16.51 -7.99 15.30
CA ASP A 15 -17.77 -7.41 14.89
C ASP A 15 -18.09 -6.13 15.68
N GLY A 16 -18.81 -5.23 15.03
CA GLY A 16 -19.31 -4.02 15.64
C GLY A 16 -18.67 -2.74 15.10
N VAL A 17 -19.45 -1.66 15.17
CA VAL A 17 -19.09 -0.35 14.59
C VAL A 17 -17.79 0.19 15.19
N VAL A 18 -17.61 0.05 16.49
CA VAL A 18 -16.39 0.54 17.18
C VAL A 18 -15.16 -0.23 16.72
N TRP A 19 -15.27 -1.57 16.59
CA TRP A 19 -14.17 -2.40 16.11
C TRP A 19 -13.77 -2.07 14.69
N TRP A 20 -14.75 -1.93 13.80
CA TRP A 20 -14.52 -1.55 12.41
C TRP A 20 -13.93 -0.15 12.27
N SER A 21 -14.37 0.79 13.12
CA SER A 21 -13.80 2.14 13.12
C SER A 21 -12.33 2.17 13.56
N LEU A 22 -11.97 1.39 14.58
CA LEU A 22 -10.59 1.25 15.03
C LEU A 22 -9.70 0.60 13.96
N SER A 23 -10.19 -0.48 13.37
CA SER A 23 -9.47 -1.18 12.28
C SER A 23 -9.26 -0.28 11.06
N ALA A 24 -10.27 0.50 10.69
CA ALA A 24 -10.19 1.50 9.62
C ALA A 24 -9.19 2.62 9.97
N ALA A 25 -9.15 3.07 11.23
CA ALA A 25 -8.18 4.06 11.68
C ALA A 25 -6.74 3.53 11.59
N VAL A 26 -6.49 2.28 11.98
CA VAL A 26 -5.17 1.62 11.82
C VAL A 26 -4.77 1.51 10.36
N ALA A 27 -5.68 1.09 9.48
CA ALA A 27 -5.43 1.01 8.04
C ALA A 27 -5.15 2.39 7.44
N GLY A 28 -5.93 3.40 7.81
CA GLY A 28 -5.74 4.78 7.37
C GLY A 28 -4.43 5.39 7.85
N PHE A 29 -4.02 5.11 9.08
CA PHE A 29 -2.72 5.53 9.61
C PHE A 29 -1.56 4.88 8.82
N GLY A 30 -1.66 3.59 8.51
CA GLY A 30 -0.70 2.90 7.65
C GLY A 30 -0.59 3.54 6.25
N MET A 31 -1.71 3.94 5.66
CA MET A 31 -1.75 4.67 4.39
C MET A 31 -1.11 6.05 4.49
N ALA A 32 -1.40 6.79 5.56
CA ALA A 32 -0.85 8.13 5.79
C ALA A 32 0.68 8.13 5.89
N LEU A 33 1.27 7.07 6.44
CA LEU A 33 2.72 6.90 6.47
C LEU A 33 3.30 6.46 5.12
N LEU A 34 2.56 5.68 4.34
CA LEU A 34 3.05 5.10 3.10
C LEU A 34 3.25 6.14 1.99
N TYR A 35 2.27 7.00 1.78
CA TYR A 35 2.27 7.94 0.67
C TYR A 35 3.42 8.97 0.67
N PRO A 36 3.69 9.68 1.78
CA PRO A 36 4.80 10.63 1.79
C PRO A 36 6.14 9.95 1.61
N ASN A 37 6.35 8.76 2.20
CA ASN A 37 7.60 8.02 2.09
C ASN A 37 7.88 7.57 0.65
N LEU A 38 6.89 7.03 -0.06
CA LEU A 38 7.06 6.63 -1.46
C LEU A 38 7.28 7.84 -2.37
N SER A 39 6.57 8.93 -2.14
CA SER A 39 6.74 10.16 -2.92
C SER A 39 8.11 10.79 -2.69
N ALA A 40 8.62 10.75 -1.46
CA ALA A 40 9.96 11.20 -1.12
C ALA A 40 11.03 10.35 -1.82
N ALA A 41 10.91 9.02 -1.75
CA ALA A 41 11.85 8.11 -2.41
C ALA A 41 11.94 8.36 -3.94
N VAL A 42 10.81 8.59 -4.60
CA VAL A 42 10.80 8.95 -6.03
C VAL A 42 11.49 10.29 -6.27
N ALA A 43 11.26 11.27 -5.39
CA ALA A 43 11.88 12.59 -5.49
C ALA A 43 13.39 12.56 -5.23
N ASP A 44 13.86 11.67 -4.36
CA ASP A 44 15.29 11.51 -4.04
C ASP A 44 16.07 10.87 -5.19
N ILE A 45 15.47 9.90 -5.88
CA ILE A 45 16.09 9.21 -7.01
C ILE A 45 16.08 10.08 -8.28
N ALA A 46 15.02 10.88 -8.47
CA ALA A 46 14.82 11.61 -9.71
C ALA A 46 15.67 12.89 -9.76
N HIS A 47 16.44 13.05 -10.87
CA HIS A 47 17.20 14.28 -11.12
C HIS A 47 16.25 15.49 -11.24
N PRO A 48 16.63 16.69 -10.76
CA PRO A 48 15.76 17.89 -10.74
C PRO A 48 15.10 18.23 -12.08
N SER A 49 15.79 17.98 -13.21
CA SER A 49 15.29 18.31 -14.54
C SER A 49 14.09 17.49 -15.01
N TRP A 50 13.88 16.27 -14.48
CA TRP A 50 12.78 15.39 -14.87
C TRP A 50 11.98 14.83 -13.67
N ARG A 51 12.19 15.40 -12.49
CA ARG A 51 11.47 15.01 -11.25
C ARG A 51 9.95 15.05 -11.39
N GLY A 52 9.42 16.05 -12.10
CA GLY A 52 7.98 16.14 -12.39
C GLY A 52 7.45 14.95 -13.18
N SER A 53 8.20 14.53 -14.20
CA SER A 53 7.85 13.35 -15.01
C SER A 53 7.93 12.07 -14.19
N ALA A 54 8.94 11.91 -13.33
CA ALA A 54 9.08 10.74 -12.46
C ALA A 54 7.89 10.62 -11.48
N ILE A 55 7.47 11.73 -10.87
CA ILE A 55 6.29 11.76 -10.00
C ILE A 55 5.02 11.45 -10.79
N GLY A 56 4.91 11.92 -12.03
CA GLY A 56 3.80 11.61 -12.93
C GLY A 56 3.71 10.11 -13.23
N ILE A 57 4.83 9.47 -13.59
CA ILE A 57 4.91 8.04 -13.83
C ILE A 57 4.56 7.23 -12.56
N TYR A 58 5.09 7.64 -11.40
CA TYR A 58 4.76 7.02 -10.12
C TYR A 58 3.25 7.09 -9.84
N ARG A 59 2.62 8.25 -10.04
CA ARG A 59 1.17 8.41 -9.85
C ARG A 59 0.37 7.55 -10.81
N PHE A 60 0.78 7.48 -12.07
CA PHE A 60 0.13 6.62 -13.08
C PHE A 60 0.13 5.15 -12.64
N TRP A 61 1.28 4.60 -12.24
CA TRP A 61 1.38 3.23 -11.78
C TRP A 61 0.59 2.97 -10.50
N ARG A 62 0.59 3.92 -9.58
CA ARG A 62 -0.22 3.86 -8.37
C ARG A 62 -1.71 3.79 -8.69
N ASP A 63 -2.19 4.68 -9.55
CA ASP A 63 -3.61 4.77 -9.88
C ASP A 63 -4.06 3.56 -10.73
N LEU A 64 -3.19 3.07 -11.61
CA LEU A 64 -3.38 1.80 -12.31
C LEU A 64 -3.48 0.62 -11.33
N GLY A 65 -2.62 0.59 -10.30
CA GLY A 65 -2.67 -0.40 -9.23
C GLY A 65 -4.01 -0.39 -8.47
N TYR A 66 -4.58 0.78 -8.22
CA TYR A 66 -5.92 0.89 -7.64
C TYR A 66 -7.00 0.30 -8.56
N GLY A 67 -6.93 0.58 -9.86
CA GLY A 67 -7.86 0.00 -10.84
C GLY A 67 -7.79 -1.53 -10.88
N ILE A 68 -6.58 -2.08 -10.97
CA ILE A 68 -6.35 -3.53 -10.96
C ILE A 68 -6.78 -4.15 -9.62
N GLY A 69 -6.46 -3.49 -8.51
CA GLY A 69 -6.86 -3.92 -7.17
C GLY A 69 -8.39 -3.96 -6.99
N ALA A 70 -9.08 -2.94 -7.48
CA ALA A 70 -10.55 -2.88 -7.44
C ALA A 70 -11.19 -4.00 -8.27
N LEU A 71 -10.64 -4.28 -9.46
CA LEU A 71 -11.09 -5.41 -10.28
C LEU A 71 -10.82 -6.75 -9.59
N GLY A 72 -9.64 -6.94 -9.03
CA GLY A 72 -9.29 -8.15 -8.27
C GLY A 72 -10.21 -8.38 -7.08
N LEU A 73 -10.49 -7.31 -6.32
CA LEU A 73 -11.43 -7.34 -5.19
C LEU A 73 -12.84 -7.73 -5.65
N GLY A 74 -13.33 -7.08 -6.71
CA GLY A 74 -14.67 -7.33 -7.26
C GLY A 74 -14.81 -8.75 -7.79
N LEU A 75 -13.83 -9.26 -8.52
CA LEU A 75 -13.80 -10.62 -9.02
C LEU A 75 -13.75 -11.65 -7.89
N THR A 76 -12.89 -11.43 -6.88
CA THR A 76 -12.78 -12.31 -5.73
C THR A 76 -14.10 -12.38 -4.96
N ALA A 77 -14.75 -11.25 -4.72
CA ALA A 77 -16.06 -11.19 -4.08
C ALA A 77 -17.15 -11.89 -4.93
N HIS A 78 -17.12 -11.72 -6.25
CA HIS A 78 -18.09 -12.31 -7.15
C HIS A 78 -17.97 -13.84 -7.19
N PHE A 79 -16.77 -14.38 -7.34
CA PHE A 79 -16.55 -15.81 -7.44
C PHE A 79 -16.68 -16.56 -6.11
N SER A 80 -16.31 -15.94 -5.00
CA SER A 80 -16.44 -16.54 -3.67
C SER A 80 -17.84 -16.41 -3.08
N GLY A 81 -18.62 -15.44 -3.54
CA GLY A 81 -19.92 -15.11 -2.96
C GLY A 81 -19.85 -14.53 -1.54
N GLN A 82 -18.65 -14.25 -1.03
CA GLN A 82 -18.41 -13.77 0.32
C GLN A 82 -17.48 -12.55 0.31
N MET A 83 -17.89 -11.49 0.97
CA MET A 83 -17.09 -10.26 1.11
C MET A 83 -15.80 -10.51 1.92
N GLU A 84 -15.82 -11.41 2.89
CA GLU A 84 -14.65 -11.75 3.71
C GLU A 84 -13.46 -12.20 2.89
N THR A 85 -13.69 -13.02 1.86
CA THR A 85 -12.63 -13.52 0.96
C THR A 85 -11.93 -12.36 0.23
N ALA A 86 -12.69 -11.35 -0.17
CA ALA A 86 -12.14 -10.15 -0.80
C ALA A 86 -11.23 -9.35 0.15
N PHE A 87 -11.61 -9.21 1.42
CA PHE A 87 -10.78 -8.57 2.43
C PHE A 87 -9.49 -9.35 2.72
N TRP A 88 -9.58 -10.68 2.81
CA TRP A 88 -8.39 -11.53 2.93
C TRP A 88 -7.44 -11.39 1.75
N PHE A 89 -7.98 -11.31 0.54
CA PHE A 89 -7.17 -11.05 -0.66
C PHE A 89 -6.39 -9.75 -0.55
N VAL A 90 -7.04 -8.65 -0.13
CA VAL A 90 -6.37 -7.36 0.06
C VAL A 90 -5.32 -7.43 1.16
N ALA A 91 -5.62 -8.03 2.30
CA ALA A 91 -4.68 -8.16 3.41
C ALA A 91 -3.43 -8.94 2.97
N LEU A 92 -3.60 -10.07 2.30
CA LEU A 92 -2.49 -10.89 1.80
C LEU A 92 -1.67 -10.15 0.75
N ALA A 93 -2.30 -9.43 -0.18
CA ALA A 93 -1.61 -8.61 -1.17
C ALA A 93 -0.77 -7.50 -0.51
N MET A 94 -1.30 -6.86 0.54
CA MET A 94 -0.58 -5.84 1.31
C MET A 94 0.63 -6.43 2.05
N PHE A 95 0.48 -7.58 2.70
CA PHE A 95 1.58 -8.25 3.39
C PHE A 95 2.65 -8.73 2.39
N ALA A 96 2.26 -9.33 1.27
CA ALA A 96 3.18 -9.76 0.22
C ALA A 96 3.96 -8.58 -0.37
N SER A 97 3.27 -7.48 -0.68
CA SER A 97 3.90 -6.25 -1.17
C SER A 97 4.85 -5.64 -0.15
N GLY A 98 4.47 -5.62 1.14
CA GLY A 98 5.33 -5.16 2.21
C GLY A 98 6.57 -6.03 2.40
N ALA A 99 6.44 -7.36 2.28
CA ALA A 99 7.54 -8.29 2.35
C ALA A 99 8.50 -8.14 1.16
N LEU A 100 7.98 -7.96 -0.05
CA LEU A 100 8.78 -7.68 -1.24
C LEU A 100 9.58 -6.39 -1.08
N LEU A 101 8.94 -5.33 -0.61
CA LEU A 101 9.60 -4.06 -0.36
C LEU A 101 10.68 -4.18 0.73
N ALA A 102 10.41 -4.91 1.80
CA ALA A 102 11.40 -5.14 2.86
C ALA A 102 12.61 -5.97 2.40
N ARG A 103 12.41 -6.87 1.42
CA ARG A 103 13.48 -7.73 0.90
C ARG A 103 14.29 -7.10 -0.21
N PHE A 104 13.67 -6.30 -1.05
CA PHE A 104 14.29 -5.73 -2.26
C PHE A 104 14.38 -4.20 -2.23
N GLY A 105 13.76 -3.55 -1.24
CA GLY A 105 13.81 -2.10 -1.09
C GLY A 105 15.19 -1.66 -0.60
N GLU A 106 15.80 -0.73 -1.33
CA GLU A 106 17.05 -0.07 -0.94
C GLU A 106 16.75 1.27 -0.28
N GLU A 107 17.61 1.68 0.66
CA GLU A 107 17.54 3.02 1.24
C GLU A 107 17.93 4.08 0.19
N THR A 108 17.02 4.98 -0.10
CA THR A 108 17.20 6.02 -1.12
C THR A 108 17.69 7.35 -0.56
N HIS A 109 17.69 7.50 0.76
CA HIS A 109 18.08 8.77 1.37
C HIS A 109 19.60 8.99 1.31
N PRO A 110 20.10 10.08 0.67
CA PRO A 110 21.53 10.29 0.42
C PRO A 110 22.42 10.34 1.66
N ARG A 111 21.85 10.69 2.82
CA ARG A 111 22.59 10.75 4.09
C ARG A 111 22.74 9.39 4.76
N LEU A 112 21.85 8.44 4.46
CA LEU A 112 21.83 7.11 5.07
C LEU A 112 22.50 6.06 4.17
N ASN A 113 22.55 6.33 2.88
CA ASN A 113 23.27 5.52 1.91
C ASN A 113 24.23 6.42 1.10
N PRO A 114 25.38 6.85 1.68
CA PRO A 114 26.38 7.57 0.93
C PRO A 114 26.94 6.63 -0.16
N SER A 115 26.58 6.90 -1.42
CA SER A 115 27.22 6.25 -2.56
C SER A 115 28.74 6.54 -2.52
N PRO A 116 29.59 5.55 -2.81
CA PRO A 116 31.03 5.73 -2.87
C PRO A 116 31.44 6.75 -3.92
#